data_39bef780ba2883d57a87109ebede5902
#
_entry.id   39bef780ba2883d57a87109ebede5902
#
_cell.length_a   1.000
_cell.length_b   1.000
_cell.length_c   1.000
_cell.angle_alpha   90.00
_cell.angle_beta   90.00
_cell.angle_gamma   90.00
#
_symmetry.space_group_name_H-M   'P 1'
#
loop_
_entity.id
_entity.type
_entity.pdbx_description
1 polymer ?
#
loop_
_entity_poly.entity_id
_entity_poly.type
_entity_poly.pdbx_seq_one_letter_code
_entity_poly.pdbx_strand_id
1 'polypeptide(L)'
;MHKIERLLQTLAPKGVEFRKLGEVCEILDSRRIPIAKNKRNPGIYPYYGANGIQDYIDSYIFDGDFVLVGEDGSVINKDNTPVVNWASGKIWVNNHAHVLQTKNELKLKFLYFYLQTIDVSYCVAGTPPKINQENLKKITIPIPPLEVQQEIVKILDQFSILTTDLLAGIPAEIKARKKQYEYYREKLLTFKPFKSLKP
;
A
#
# COMPACT_ATOMS: atom_id res chain seq x y z
N MET A 1 -12.35 -14.95 20.54
CA MET A 1 -11.08 -14.84 19.83
C MET A 1 -11.36 -14.56 18.36
N HIS A 2 -10.77 -13.49 17.80
CA HIS A 2 -10.99 -13.14 16.40
C HIS A 2 -10.39 -14.20 15.46
N LYS A 3 -10.98 -14.42 14.27
CA LYS A 3 -10.53 -15.44 13.30
C LYS A 3 -9.03 -15.29 12.97
N ILE A 4 -8.52 -14.08 12.79
CA ILE A 4 -7.10 -13.80 12.53
C ILE A 4 -6.21 -14.26 13.70
N GLU A 5 -6.63 -14.03 14.94
CA GLU A 5 -5.88 -14.48 16.12
C GLU A 5 -5.72 -16.00 16.14
N ARG A 6 -6.80 -16.74 15.82
CA ARG A 6 -6.74 -18.20 15.71
C ARG A 6 -5.81 -18.68 14.60
N LEU A 7 -5.90 -18.03 13.41
CA LEU A 7 -5.03 -18.34 12.28
C LEU A 7 -3.56 -18.10 12.63
N LEU A 8 -3.22 -16.97 13.26
CA LEU A 8 -1.86 -16.67 13.69
C LEU A 8 -1.34 -17.67 14.71
N GLN A 9 -2.16 -18.04 15.72
CA GLN A 9 -1.77 -19.06 16.70
C GLN A 9 -1.50 -20.43 16.06
N THR A 10 -2.26 -20.79 15.04
CA THR A 10 -2.13 -22.10 14.37
C THR A 10 -0.99 -22.10 13.34
N LEU A 11 -0.90 -21.08 12.49
CA LEU A 11 -0.01 -21.06 11.31
C LEU A 11 1.32 -20.34 11.57
N ALA A 12 1.37 -19.45 12.56
CA ALA A 12 2.56 -18.71 12.94
C ALA A 12 2.76 -18.66 14.47
N PRO A 13 2.82 -19.83 15.16
CA PRO A 13 2.89 -19.88 16.63
C PRO A 13 4.16 -19.24 17.19
N LYS A 14 5.22 -19.16 16.39
CA LYS A 14 6.50 -18.52 16.74
C LYS A 14 6.55 -17.03 16.39
N GLY A 15 5.45 -16.46 15.88
CA GLY A 15 5.35 -15.08 15.40
C GLY A 15 5.46 -14.96 13.89
N VAL A 16 5.32 -13.73 13.39
CA VAL A 16 5.39 -13.40 11.96
C VAL A 16 6.81 -12.96 11.61
N GLU A 17 7.36 -13.52 10.53
CA GLU A 17 8.65 -13.11 9.98
C GLU A 17 8.52 -11.72 9.34
N PHE A 18 9.57 -10.90 9.46
CA PHE A 18 9.72 -9.63 8.77
C PHE A 18 10.83 -9.72 7.74
N ARG A 19 10.56 -9.31 6.52
CA ARG A 19 11.51 -9.32 5.42
C ARG A 19 11.60 -7.96 4.73
N LYS A 20 12.72 -7.69 4.07
CA LYS A 20 12.91 -6.45 3.31
C LYS A 20 12.01 -6.45 2.07
N LEU A 21 11.42 -5.31 1.76
CA LEU A 21 10.55 -5.13 0.59
C LEU A 21 11.24 -5.56 -0.70
N GLY A 22 12.53 -5.26 -0.88
CA GLY A 22 13.30 -5.67 -2.06
C GLY A 22 13.49 -7.18 -2.22
N GLU A 23 13.27 -7.99 -1.17
CA GLU A 23 13.34 -9.46 -1.24
C GLU A 23 12.03 -10.08 -1.73
N VAL A 24 10.90 -9.49 -1.36
CA VAL A 24 9.54 -10.03 -1.56
C VAL A 24 8.73 -9.29 -2.62
N CYS A 25 9.27 -8.21 -3.18
CA CYS A 25 8.67 -7.46 -4.27
C CYS A 25 9.60 -7.38 -5.49
N GLU A 26 8.99 -7.24 -6.66
CA GLU A 26 9.62 -6.74 -7.86
C GLU A 26 9.38 -5.24 -7.97
N ILE A 27 10.45 -4.49 -8.30
CA ILE A 27 10.39 -3.04 -8.51
C ILE A 27 10.60 -2.78 -9.99
N LEU A 28 9.53 -2.35 -10.66
CA LEU A 28 9.47 -2.24 -12.11
C LEU A 28 9.85 -0.84 -12.62
N ASP A 29 10.64 -0.11 -11.87
CA ASP A 29 11.01 1.29 -12.12
C ASP A 29 11.71 1.50 -13.46
N SER A 30 12.46 0.50 -13.94
CA SER A 30 13.15 0.57 -15.23
C SER A 30 12.20 0.65 -16.44
N ARG A 31 10.92 0.31 -16.25
CA ARG A 31 9.89 0.35 -17.30
C ARG A 31 9.15 1.69 -17.35
N ARG A 32 9.35 2.57 -16.37
CA ARG A 32 8.69 3.88 -16.31
C ARG A 32 9.22 4.82 -17.41
N ILE A 33 8.32 5.62 -17.96
CA ILE A 33 8.66 6.60 -19.01
C ILE A 33 7.99 7.93 -18.66
N PRO A 34 8.77 8.99 -18.33
CA PRO A 34 8.21 10.32 -18.12
C PRO A 34 7.84 10.95 -19.46
N ILE A 35 6.63 11.55 -19.53
CA ILE A 35 6.18 12.34 -20.69
C ILE A 35 5.89 13.76 -20.20
N ALA A 36 6.54 14.75 -20.82
CA ALA A 36 6.27 16.16 -20.55
C ALA A 36 4.79 16.50 -20.84
N LYS A 37 4.17 17.33 -20.01
CA LYS A 37 2.72 17.62 -20.10
C LYS A 37 2.27 18.04 -21.51
N ASN A 38 3.05 18.88 -22.19
CA ASN A 38 2.78 19.36 -23.54
C ASN A 38 2.99 18.32 -24.66
N LYS A 39 3.50 17.11 -24.32
CA LYS A 39 3.71 15.99 -25.25
C LYS A 39 2.78 14.80 -24.98
N ARG A 40 1.86 14.94 -24.02
CA ARG A 40 0.87 13.91 -23.73
C ARG A 40 -0.31 14.07 -24.67
N ASN A 41 -0.64 13.02 -25.41
CA ASN A 41 -1.86 12.98 -26.19
C ASN A 41 -3.02 12.59 -25.26
N PRO A 42 -4.14 13.33 -25.25
CA PRO A 42 -5.31 12.99 -24.44
C PRO A 42 -5.87 11.60 -24.80
N GLY A 43 -6.32 10.86 -23.77
CA GLY A 43 -6.87 9.51 -23.96
C GLY A 43 -7.59 9.00 -22.73
N ILE A 44 -7.65 7.67 -22.58
CA ILE A 44 -8.42 7.00 -21.53
C ILE A 44 -7.56 6.31 -20.46
N TYR A 45 -6.27 6.17 -20.71
CA TYR A 45 -5.38 5.47 -19.77
C TYR A 45 -4.83 6.42 -18.72
N PRO A 46 -4.96 6.09 -17.41
CA PRO A 46 -4.49 6.96 -16.35
C PRO A 46 -2.95 7.07 -16.35
N TYR A 47 -2.47 8.30 -16.26
CA TYR A 47 -1.05 8.66 -16.14
C TYR A 47 -0.74 9.00 -14.69
N TYR A 48 0.05 8.16 -14.04
CA TYR A 48 0.38 8.29 -12.62
C TYR A 48 1.69 9.03 -12.37
N GLY A 49 1.70 9.81 -11.30
CA GLY A 49 2.88 10.38 -10.66
C GLY A 49 2.91 10.06 -9.17
N ALA A 50 3.72 10.78 -8.39
CA ALA A 50 3.89 10.55 -6.95
C ALA A 50 2.57 10.55 -6.17
N ASN A 51 1.64 11.44 -6.49
CA ASN A 51 0.36 11.63 -5.78
C ASN A 51 -0.86 10.97 -6.44
N GLY A 52 -0.65 9.97 -7.30
CA GLY A 52 -1.73 9.32 -8.03
C GLY A 52 -1.89 9.84 -9.46
N ILE A 53 -3.13 9.80 -9.98
CA ILE A 53 -3.42 10.16 -11.38
C ILE A 53 -3.21 11.65 -11.58
N GLN A 54 -2.37 12.01 -12.56
CA GLN A 54 -2.08 13.38 -12.97
C GLN A 54 -2.74 13.76 -14.29
N ASP A 55 -3.06 12.75 -15.13
CA ASP A 55 -3.57 12.96 -16.48
C ASP A 55 -4.20 11.67 -17.03
N TYR A 56 -4.84 11.75 -18.19
CA TYR A 56 -5.29 10.59 -18.98
C TYR A 56 -4.71 10.70 -20.39
N ILE A 57 -4.04 9.64 -20.85
CA ILE A 57 -3.33 9.61 -22.12
C ILE A 57 -3.80 8.48 -23.04
N ASP A 58 -3.38 8.51 -24.31
CA ASP A 58 -3.82 7.62 -25.38
C ASP A 58 -3.13 6.24 -25.38
N SER A 59 -2.12 6.05 -24.53
CA SER A 59 -1.36 4.80 -24.48
C SER A 59 -1.00 4.36 -23.05
N TYR A 60 -0.49 3.14 -22.89
CA TYR A 60 -0.11 2.55 -21.61
C TYR A 60 1.21 1.78 -21.72
N ILE A 61 1.90 1.60 -20.59
CA ILE A 61 3.14 0.81 -20.48
C ILE A 61 3.06 -0.32 -19.46
N PHE A 62 2.01 -0.34 -18.64
CA PHE A 62 1.72 -1.41 -17.69
C PHE A 62 0.29 -1.91 -17.91
N ASP A 63 0.05 -3.20 -17.69
CA ASP A 63 -1.26 -3.83 -17.68
C ASP A 63 -1.29 -4.86 -16.54
N GLY A 64 -2.20 -4.70 -15.57
CA GLY A 64 -2.30 -5.52 -14.36
C GLY A 64 -2.57 -4.71 -13.11
N ASP A 65 -2.28 -5.30 -11.93
CA ASP A 65 -2.41 -4.66 -10.64
C ASP A 65 -1.04 -4.29 -10.08
N PHE A 66 -0.92 -3.07 -9.55
CA PHE A 66 0.33 -2.52 -9.02
C PHE A 66 0.08 -1.70 -7.75
N VAL A 67 1.08 -1.69 -6.87
CA VAL A 67 1.18 -0.71 -5.80
C VAL A 67 2.19 0.34 -6.21
N LEU A 68 1.76 1.60 -6.23
CA LEU A 68 2.60 2.74 -6.55
C LEU A 68 2.98 3.48 -5.27
N VAL A 69 4.28 3.76 -5.09
CA VAL A 69 4.80 4.50 -3.93
C VAL A 69 5.51 5.76 -4.41
N GLY A 70 5.17 6.92 -3.84
CA GLY A 70 5.80 8.19 -4.21
C GLY A 70 7.33 8.15 -4.07
N GLU A 71 8.05 8.51 -5.13
CA GLU A 71 9.53 8.53 -5.15
C GLU A 71 10.10 9.90 -4.79
N ASP A 72 9.55 10.98 -5.34
CA ASP A 72 10.01 12.35 -5.09
C ASP A 72 8.89 13.37 -5.02
N GLY A 73 9.16 14.50 -4.37
CA GLY A 73 8.18 15.55 -4.09
C GLY A 73 7.27 15.17 -2.92
N SER A 74 6.02 14.80 -3.20
CA SER A 74 5.06 14.35 -2.18
C SER A 74 5.22 12.85 -1.92
N VAL A 75 6.15 12.49 -1.05
CA VAL A 75 6.50 11.07 -0.77
C VAL A 75 5.92 10.54 0.54
N ILE A 76 5.62 11.44 1.49
CA ILE A 76 5.03 11.09 2.79
C ILE A 76 3.82 11.97 3.11
N ASN A 77 2.89 11.40 3.86
CA ASN A 77 1.73 12.07 4.43
C ASN A 77 2.11 12.79 5.74
N LYS A 78 1.16 13.53 6.33
CA LYS A 78 1.36 14.26 7.60
C LYS A 78 1.67 13.35 8.80
N ASP A 79 1.28 12.09 8.74
CA ASP A 79 1.51 11.06 9.74
C ASP A 79 2.76 10.22 9.45
N ASN A 80 3.64 10.70 8.55
CA ASN A 80 4.86 10.04 8.10
C ASN A 80 4.64 8.73 7.33
N THR A 81 3.42 8.34 7.00
CA THR A 81 3.18 7.19 6.13
C THR A 81 3.54 7.53 4.68
N PRO A 82 3.99 6.56 3.86
CA PRO A 82 4.29 6.82 2.46
C PRO A 82 3.03 7.19 1.68
N VAL A 83 3.17 7.98 0.63
CA VAL A 83 2.11 8.17 -0.36
C VAL A 83 2.01 6.93 -1.21
N VAL A 84 0.90 6.18 -1.07
CA VAL A 84 0.67 4.89 -1.72
C VAL A 84 -0.62 4.93 -2.52
N ASN A 85 -0.55 4.47 -3.78
CA ASN A 85 -1.70 4.36 -4.66
C ASN A 85 -1.88 2.92 -5.16
N TRP A 86 -3.12 2.47 -5.26
CA TRP A 86 -3.49 1.26 -5.99
C TRP A 86 -3.71 1.62 -7.44
N ALA A 87 -3.11 0.88 -8.36
CA ALA A 87 -3.34 1.05 -9.80
C ALA A 87 -3.71 -0.30 -10.43
N SER A 88 -4.73 -0.31 -11.30
CA SER A 88 -5.27 -1.52 -11.90
C SER A 88 -5.55 -1.33 -13.39
N GLY A 89 -5.33 -2.38 -14.17
CA GLY A 89 -5.53 -2.40 -15.62
C GLY A 89 -4.41 -1.70 -16.39
N LYS A 90 -4.80 -1.05 -17.49
CA LYS A 90 -3.86 -0.38 -18.40
C LYS A 90 -3.53 1.01 -17.90
N ILE A 91 -2.25 1.23 -17.54
CA ILE A 91 -1.78 2.47 -16.91
C ILE A 91 -0.45 2.93 -17.49
N TRP A 92 -0.14 4.19 -17.30
CA TRP A 92 1.18 4.77 -17.50
C TRP A 92 1.71 5.33 -16.20
N VAL A 93 2.99 5.11 -15.89
CA VAL A 93 3.64 5.64 -14.68
C VAL A 93 4.90 6.40 -15.06
N ASN A 94 5.04 7.61 -14.54
CA ASN A 94 6.24 8.43 -14.70
C ASN A 94 7.31 8.07 -13.65
N ASN A 95 8.44 8.81 -13.67
CA ASN A 95 9.58 8.58 -12.78
C ASN A 95 9.39 9.12 -11.34
N HIS A 96 8.20 9.66 -10.98
CA HIS A 96 7.93 10.17 -9.64
C HIS A 96 7.22 9.17 -8.71
N ALA A 97 6.93 7.96 -9.19
CA ALA A 97 6.38 6.89 -8.38
C ALA A 97 7.07 5.55 -8.66
N HIS A 98 7.48 4.83 -7.63
CA HIS A 98 7.91 3.44 -7.74
C HIS A 98 6.74 2.53 -8.11
N VAL A 99 7.01 1.51 -8.92
CA VAL A 99 6.01 0.52 -9.36
C VAL A 99 6.35 -0.83 -8.77
N LEU A 100 5.47 -1.34 -7.91
CA LEU A 100 5.67 -2.59 -7.18
C LEU A 100 4.71 -3.67 -7.62
N GLN A 101 5.26 -4.89 -7.78
CA GLN A 101 4.53 -6.15 -7.75
C GLN A 101 5.10 -7.06 -6.67
N THR A 102 4.28 -7.96 -6.13
CA THR A 102 4.70 -8.91 -5.08
C THR A 102 5.07 -10.26 -5.66
N LYS A 103 6.01 -10.95 -5.00
CA LYS A 103 6.31 -12.36 -5.24
C LYS A 103 5.28 -13.25 -4.53
N ASN A 104 5.36 -14.56 -4.75
CA ASN A 104 4.32 -15.54 -4.40
C ASN A 104 3.90 -15.56 -2.92
N GLU A 105 4.82 -15.25 -1.99
CA GLU A 105 4.59 -15.27 -0.55
C GLU A 105 3.85 -14.04 0.00
N LEU A 106 3.64 -13.02 -0.83
CA LEU A 106 3.05 -11.76 -0.43
C LEU A 106 1.90 -11.36 -1.36
N LYS A 107 0.72 -11.13 -0.80
CA LYS A 107 -0.42 -10.58 -1.55
C LYS A 107 -0.24 -9.08 -1.77
N LEU A 108 -0.39 -8.63 -3.01
CA LEU A 108 -0.21 -7.23 -3.40
C LEU A 108 -1.16 -6.29 -2.61
N LYS A 109 -2.42 -6.73 -2.41
CA LYS A 109 -3.40 -5.95 -1.66
C LYS A 109 -3.06 -5.85 -0.16
N PHE A 110 -2.45 -6.90 0.41
CA PHE A 110 -1.94 -6.84 1.78
C PHE A 110 -0.80 -5.82 1.90
N LEU A 111 0.16 -5.83 0.95
CA LEU A 111 1.23 -4.84 0.88
C LEU A 111 0.66 -3.42 0.79
N TYR A 112 -0.33 -3.19 -0.08
CA TYR A 112 -1.00 -1.89 -0.23
C TYR A 112 -1.55 -1.37 1.11
N PHE A 113 -2.27 -2.20 1.86
CA PHE A 113 -2.81 -1.79 3.16
C PHE A 113 -1.72 -1.59 4.20
N TYR A 114 -0.72 -2.47 4.24
CA TYR A 114 0.36 -2.38 5.22
C TYR A 114 1.19 -1.10 5.05
N LEU A 115 1.59 -0.76 3.82
CA LEU A 115 2.39 0.44 3.57
C LEU A 115 1.70 1.73 4.03
N GLN A 116 0.36 1.76 4.06
CA GLN A 116 -0.39 2.91 4.55
C GLN A 116 -0.40 3.06 6.08
N THR A 117 0.30 2.21 6.82
CA THR A 117 0.31 2.20 8.30
C THR A 117 1.68 2.41 8.91
N ILE A 118 2.74 2.41 8.11
CA ILE A 118 4.11 2.45 8.60
C ILE A 118 4.69 3.85 8.50
N ASP A 119 5.47 4.24 9.52
CA ASP A 119 6.32 5.42 9.45
C ASP A 119 7.53 5.12 8.56
N VAL A 120 7.72 5.90 7.52
CA VAL A 120 8.87 5.80 6.59
C VAL A 120 9.73 7.05 6.60
N SER A 121 9.57 7.94 7.58
CA SER A 121 10.36 9.17 7.69
C SER A 121 11.88 8.91 7.66
N TYR A 122 12.33 7.79 8.22
CA TYR A 122 13.73 7.35 8.20
C TYR A 122 14.24 6.98 6.80
N CYS A 123 13.35 6.75 5.84
CA CYS A 123 13.69 6.46 4.44
C CYS A 123 13.74 7.71 3.55
N VAL A 124 13.21 8.84 4.05
CA VAL A 124 13.12 10.09 3.29
C VAL A 124 14.43 10.83 3.37
N ALA A 125 14.94 11.28 2.23
CA ALA A 125 16.17 12.06 2.15
C ALA A 125 16.00 13.22 1.15
N GLY A 126 16.82 14.27 1.35
CA GLY A 126 16.95 15.38 0.41
C GLY A 126 15.87 16.46 0.48
N THR A 127 16.09 17.50 -0.32
CA THR A 127 15.18 18.62 -0.53
C THR A 127 15.11 18.87 -2.03
N PRO A 128 14.00 18.57 -2.70
CA PRO A 128 12.73 18.05 -2.16
C PRO A 128 12.84 16.63 -1.55
N PRO A 129 11.87 16.24 -0.68
CA PRO A 129 11.86 14.91 -0.06
C PRO A 129 11.83 13.79 -1.10
N LYS A 130 12.65 12.75 -0.89
CA LYS A 130 12.74 11.60 -1.80
C LYS A 130 12.89 10.30 -1.04
N ILE A 131 12.14 9.28 -1.46
CA ILE A 131 12.39 7.87 -1.11
C ILE A 131 13.01 7.23 -2.36
N ASN A 132 14.33 7.08 -2.41
CA ASN A 132 14.98 6.40 -3.52
C ASN A 132 14.78 4.89 -3.46
N GLN A 133 15.05 4.19 -4.57
CA GLN A 133 14.83 2.75 -4.68
C GLN A 133 15.63 1.95 -3.63
N GLU A 134 16.85 2.40 -3.27
CA GLU A 134 17.68 1.73 -2.25
C GLU A 134 17.06 1.81 -0.86
N ASN A 135 16.48 2.95 -0.51
CA ASN A 135 15.78 3.13 0.76
C ASN A 135 14.43 2.37 0.76
N LEU A 136 13.69 2.43 -0.35
CA LEU A 136 12.46 1.65 -0.53
C LEU A 136 12.70 0.15 -0.29
N LYS A 137 13.75 -0.43 -0.87
CA LYS A 137 14.12 -1.84 -0.71
C LYS A 137 14.40 -2.26 0.74
N LYS A 138 14.83 -1.32 1.59
CA LYS A 138 15.17 -1.59 3.01
C LYS A 138 13.96 -1.60 3.94
N ILE A 139 12.81 -1.09 3.50
CA ILE A 139 11.59 -1.13 4.31
C ILE A 139 11.28 -2.58 4.66
N THR A 140 11.08 -2.85 5.96
CA THR A 140 10.74 -4.19 6.45
C THR A 140 9.24 -4.35 6.55
N ILE A 141 8.73 -5.46 6.05
CA ILE A 141 7.30 -5.79 6.01
C ILE A 141 7.06 -7.17 6.62
N PRO A 142 5.95 -7.37 7.34
CA PRO A 142 5.60 -8.68 7.87
C PRO A 142 5.12 -9.61 6.75
N ILE A 143 5.50 -10.89 6.85
CA ILE A 143 5.08 -11.94 5.93
C ILE A 143 4.27 -12.98 6.70
N PRO A 144 3.05 -12.67 7.13
CA PRO A 144 2.20 -13.68 7.75
C PRO A 144 1.78 -14.73 6.70
N PRO A 145 1.34 -15.93 7.13
CA PRO A 145 0.79 -16.93 6.22
C PRO A 145 -0.26 -16.36 5.29
N LEU A 146 -0.33 -16.88 4.04
CA LEU A 146 -1.21 -16.34 3.00
C LEU A 146 -2.68 -16.29 3.40
N GLU A 147 -3.14 -17.24 4.23
CA GLU A 147 -4.50 -17.29 4.77
C GLU A 147 -4.77 -16.11 5.71
N VAL A 148 -3.78 -15.71 6.50
CA VAL A 148 -3.85 -14.53 7.38
C VAL A 148 -3.91 -13.26 6.55
N GLN A 149 -3.02 -13.13 5.54
CA GLN A 149 -3.02 -12.00 4.62
C GLN A 149 -4.38 -11.86 3.93
N GLN A 150 -4.94 -12.97 3.45
CA GLN A 150 -6.23 -13.00 2.77
C GLN A 150 -7.40 -12.55 3.67
N GLU A 151 -7.40 -13.00 4.93
CA GLU A 151 -8.44 -12.61 5.88
C GLU A 151 -8.34 -11.13 6.24
N ILE A 152 -7.11 -10.61 6.42
CA ILE A 152 -6.87 -9.17 6.64
C ILE A 152 -7.38 -8.36 5.46
N VAL A 153 -6.99 -8.72 4.24
CA VAL A 153 -7.42 -8.04 3.01
C VAL A 153 -8.94 -8.03 2.91
N LYS A 154 -9.59 -9.19 3.12
CA LYS A 154 -11.06 -9.29 3.09
C LYS A 154 -11.73 -8.32 4.05
N ILE A 155 -11.25 -8.22 5.28
CA ILE A 155 -11.82 -7.31 6.28
C ILE A 155 -11.61 -5.85 5.87
N LEU A 156 -10.40 -5.48 5.47
CA LEU A 156 -10.07 -4.10 5.11
C LEU A 156 -10.77 -3.65 3.82
N ASP A 157 -10.91 -4.53 2.82
CA ASP A 157 -11.68 -4.24 1.60
C ASP A 157 -13.17 -4.02 1.92
N GLN A 158 -13.77 -4.82 2.79
CA GLN A 158 -15.16 -4.62 3.22
C GLN A 158 -15.36 -3.25 3.89
N PHE A 159 -14.43 -2.84 4.76
CA PHE A 159 -14.49 -1.51 5.38
C PHE A 159 -14.29 -0.39 4.34
N SER A 160 -13.41 -0.58 3.37
CA SER A 160 -13.18 0.41 2.29
C SER A 160 -14.44 0.64 1.46
N ILE A 161 -15.11 -0.44 1.03
CA ILE A 161 -16.36 -0.37 0.26
C ILE A 161 -17.45 0.33 1.10
N LEU A 162 -17.65 -0.11 2.36
CA LEU A 162 -18.64 0.50 3.24
C LEU A 162 -18.39 2.00 3.48
N THR A 163 -17.11 2.41 3.53
CA THR A 163 -16.75 3.82 3.72
C THR A 163 -17.05 4.64 2.46
N THR A 164 -16.86 4.07 1.28
CA THR A 164 -17.12 4.72 -0.01
C THR A 164 -18.63 4.86 -0.26
N ASP A 165 -19.42 3.83 0.01
CA ASP A 165 -20.89 3.85 -0.15
C ASP A 165 -21.58 4.81 0.84
N LEU A 166 -21.00 4.97 2.05
CA LEU A 166 -21.53 5.88 3.07
C LEU A 166 -21.15 7.35 2.83
N LEU A 167 -20.17 7.65 1.97
CA LEU A 167 -19.88 9.03 1.56
C LEU A 167 -21.06 9.70 0.83
N ALA A 168 -22.04 8.92 0.39
CA ALA A 168 -23.31 9.43 -0.19
C ALA A 168 -24.38 9.76 0.86
N GLY A 169 -24.20 9.45 2.19
CA GLY A 169 -25.22 9.70 3.22
C GLY A 169 -24.64 9.86 4.64
N ILE A 170 -25.18 10.68 5.45
CA ILE A 170 -25.02 10.95 6.89
C ILE A 170 -23.59 11.12 7.45
N PRO A 171 -23.12 12.37 7.62
CA PRO A 171 -21.76 12.71 8.08
C PRO A 171 -21.30 12.10 9.41
N ALA A 172 -22.20 11.87 10.36
CA ALA A 172 -21.90 11.33 11.68
C ALA A 172 -21.53 9.84 11.62
N GLU A 173 -22.23 9.05 10.81
CA GLU A 173 -21.97 7.63 10.63
C GLU A 173 -20.65 7.41 9.88
N ILE A 174 -20.35 8.23 8.88
CA ILE A 174 -19.07 8.24 8.16
C ILE A 174 -17.91 8.43 9.14
N LYS A 175 -18.00 9.40 10.05
CA LYS A 175 -16.97 9.69 11.04
C LYS A 175 -16.75 8.50 11.99
N ALA A 176 -17.83 7.85 12.43
CA ALA A 176 -17.77 6.67 13.29
C ALA A 176 -17.13 5.46 12.58
N ARG A 177 -17.52 5.20 11.33
CA ARG A 177 -16.98 4.12 10.48
C ARG A 177 -15.52 4.33 10.15
N LYS A 178 -15.11 5.56 9.85
CA LYS A 178 -13.70 5.90 9.61
C LYS A 178 -12.84 5.62 10.83
N LYS A 179 -13.26 6.01 12.04
CA LYS A 179 -12.56 5.67 13.28
C LYS A 179 -12.47 4.15 13.52
N GLN A 180 -13.53 3.42 13.21
CA GLN A 180 -13.57 1.97 13.32
C GLN A 180 -12.58 1.33 12.32
N TYR A 181 -12.54 1.80 11.08
CA TYR A 181 -11.57 1.36 10.06
C TYR A 181 -10.13 1.59 10.53
N GLU A 182 -9.80 2.80 10.99
CA GLU A 182 -8.47 3.16 11.48
C GLU A 182 -8.03 2.26 12.64
N TYR A 183 -8.92 2.03 13.61
CA TYR A 183 -8.68 1.13 14.73
C TYR A 183 -8.39 -0.32 14.28
N TYR A 184 -9.22 -0.89 13.41
CA TYR A 184 -9.00 -2.26 12.95
C TYR A 184 -7.78 -2.37 12.04
N ARG A 185 -7.54 -1.41 11.17
CA ARG A 185 -6.33 -1.35 10.33
C ARG A 185 -5.08 -1.41 11.18
N GLU A 186 -4.97 -0.55 12.18
CA GLU A 186 -3.83 -0.54 13.08
C GLU A 186 -3.70 -1.87 13.83
N LYS A 187 -4.78 -2.34 14.45
CA LYS A 187 -4.77 -3.58 15.22
C LYS A 187 -4.39 -4.81 14.40
N LEU A 188 -4.86 -4.90 13.15
CA LEU A 188 -4.63 -6.06 12.28
C LEU A 188 -3.23 -6.07 11.64
N LEU A 189 -2.61 -4.90 11.47
CA LEU A 189 -1.36 -4.76 10.74
C LEU A 189 -0.13 -4.53 11.65
N THR A 190 -0.30 -4.33 12.95
CA THR A 190 0.84 -4.13 13.86
C THR A 190 1.56 -5.42 14.25
N PHE A 191 0.92 -6.58 14.12
CA PHE A 191 1.49 -7.92 14.47
C PHE A 191 2.24 -7.96 15.80
N LYS A 192 1.83 -7.13 16.78
CA LYS A 192 2.44 -7.12 18.12
C LYS A 192 2.22 -8.49 18.77
N PRO A 193 3.26 -9.06 19.44
CA PRO A 193 3.10 -10.32 20.15
C PRO A 193 1.93 -10.22 21.15
N PHE A 194 1.08 -11.23 21.18
CA PHE A 194 0.05 -11.32 22.20
C PHE A 194 0.76 -11.41 23.56
N LYS A 195 0.49 -10.46 24.46
CA LYS A 195 0.88 -10.64 25.85
C LYS A 195 0.18 -11.90 26.32
N SER A 196 0.95 -12.96 26.59
CA SER A 196 0.43 -14.13 27.27
C SER A 196 -0.26 -13.65 28.54
N LEU A 197 -1.56 -13.85 28.65
CA LEU A 197 -2.23 -13.78 29.93
C LEU A 197 -1.52 -14.84 30.78
N LYS A 198 -0.71 -14.38 31.74
CA LYS A 198 -0.17 -15.29 32.76
C LYS A 198 -1.36 -15.92 33.47
N PRO A 199 -1.28 -17.24 33.73
CA PRO A 199 -2.34 -17.94 34.44
C PRO A 199 -2.58 -17.34 35.82
#